data_43ddf394133240d971c6a0845c4a82c6
#
_entry.id   43ddf394133240d971c6a0845c4a82c6
#
_cell.length_a   1.000
_cell.length_b   1.000
_cell.length_c   1.000
_cell.angle_alpha   90.00
_cell.angle_beta   90.00
_cell.angle_gamma   90.00
#
_symmetry.space_group_name_H-M   'P 1'
#
loop_
_entity.id
_entity.type
_entity.pdbx_description
1 polymer ?
#
loop_
_entity_poly.entity_id
_entity_poly.type
_entity_poly.pdbx_seq_one_letter_code
_entity_poly.pdbx_strand_id
1 'polypeptide(L)'
;MTPTISKVMESVVGSWILDAVGSQLATRQFGGRKGRSTAHALVDTLHHWHEALDDCHSVRVLFVDQAKAFDHVDHNIVIQKLRSLNVPDFIVRWVTSFLCKRQQRVKISDIFQTG
;
A
#
# COMPACT_ATOMS: atom_id res chain seq x y z
N MET A 1 -4.45 -17.04 -10.67
CA MET A 1 -5.34 -16.79 -9.50
C MET A 1 -4.60 -17.14 -8.23
N THR A 2 -4.56 -16.25 -7.25
CA THR A 2 -3.99 -16.56 -5.94
C THR A 2 -4.94 -17.49 -5.20
N PRO A 3 -4.47 -18.61 -4.62
CA PRO A 3 -5.33 -19.50 -3.85
C PRO A 3 -6.05 -18.76 -2.73
N THR A 4 -7.28 -19.12 -2.42
CA THR A 4 -8.09 -18.45 -1.38
C THR A 4 -7.38 -18.42 -0.04
N ILE A 5 -6.66 -19.49 0.31
CA ILE A 5 -5.86 -19.59 1.54
C ILE A 5 -4.76 -18.52 1.57
N SER A 6 -4.07 -18.26 0.45
CA SER A 6 -3.05 -17.21 0.38
C SER A 6 -3.63 -15.82 0.64
N LYS A 7 -4.82 -15.53 0.13
CA LYS A 7 -5.50 -14.25 0.38
C LYS A 7 -5.86 -14.07 1.86
N VAL A 8 -6.30 -15.13 2.51
CA VAL A 8 -6.59 -15.11 3.96
C VAL A 8 -5.31 -14.84 4.74
N MET A 9 -4.22 -15.55 4.42
CA MET A 9 -2.92 -15.32 5.06
C MET A 9 -2.39 -13.91 4.84
N GLU A 10 -2.46 -13.40 3.61
CA GLU A 10 -2.09 -12.02 3.27
C GLU A 10 -2.90 -11.00 4.10
N SER A 11 -4.20 -11.22 4.27
CA SER A 11 -5.07 -10.35 5.07
C SER A 11 -4.69 -10.36 6.56
N VAL A 12 -4.40 -11.55 7.12
CA VAL A 12 -3.99 -11.68 8.53
C VAL A 12 -2.64 -10.99 8.77
N VAL A 13 -1.65 -11.28 7.93
CA VAL A 13 -0.32 -10.65 8.05
C VAL A 13 -0.41 -9.14 7.81
N GLY A 14 -1.23 -8.71 6.85
CA GLY A 14 -1.49 -7.29 6.59
C GLY A 14 -2.06 -6.57 7.82
N SER A 15 -3.01 -7.17 8.54
CA SER A 15 -3.53 -6.58 9.79
C SER A 15 -2.46 -6.50 10.88
N TRP A 16 -1.65 -7.54 11.08
CA TRP A 16 -0.55 -7.52 12.06
C TRP A 16 0.50 -6.43 11.75
N ILE A 17 0.82 -6.22 10.46
CA ILE A 17 1.72 -5.13 10.06
C ILE A 17 1.07 -3.78 10.39
N LEU A 18 -0.21 -3.60 10.05
CA LEU A 18 -0.92 -2.36 10.34
C LEU A 18 -1.04 -2.07 11.83
N ASP A 19 -1.25 -3.10 12.65
CA ASP A 19 -1.27 -2.96 14.11
C ASP A 19 0.10 -2.54 14.66
N ALA A 20 1.18 -3.10 14.09
CA ALA A 20 2.54 -2.77 14.52
C ALA A 20 2.98 -1.35 14.09
N VAL A 21 2.57 -0.87 12.92
CA VAL A 21 3.05 0.41 12.35
C VAL A 21 2.00 1.52 12.35
N GLY A 22 0.76 1.22 12.68
CA GLY A 22 -0.38 2.14 12.51
C GLY A 22 -0.20 3.50 13.19
N SER A 23 0.43 3.54 14.35
CA SER A 23 0.74 4.76 15.09
C SER A 23 1.88 5.59 14.46
N GLN A 24 2.71 4.96 13.63
CA GLN A 24 3.86 5.58 12.97
C GLN A 24 3.54 6.07 11.56
N LEU A 25 2.36 5.71 11.03
CA LEU A 25 1.91 6.18 9.73
C LEU A 25 1.47 7.65 9.81
N ALA A 26 1.83 8.41 8.77
CA ALA A 26 1.43 9.82 8.68
C ALA A 26 -0.10 9.97 8.84
N THR A 27 -0.50 10.98 9.60
CA THR A 27 -1.93 11.25 9.88
C THR A 27 -2.72 11.53 8.60
N ARG A 28 -2.08 12.11 7.60
CA ARG A 28 -2.65 12.41 6.28
C ARG A 28 -2.43 11.30 5.24
N GLN A 29 -2.07 10.09 5.67
CA GLN A 29 -2.08 8.92 4.80
C GLN A 29 -3.52 8.42 4.65
N PHE A 30 -4.14 8.66 3.50
CA PHE A 30 -5.51 8.24 3.21
C PHE A 30 -5.59 6.95 2.39
N GLY A 31 -4.62 6.72 1.52
CA GLY A 31 -4.55 5.50 0.72
C GLY A 31 -4.13 4.27 1.54
N GLY A 32 -4.76 3.12 1.29
CA GLY A 32 -4.43 1.85 1.93
C GLY A 32 -4.79 1.72 3.41
N ARG A 33 -5.55 2.65 3.99
CA ARG A 33 -5.98 2.62 5.40
C ARG A 33 -7.46 2.30 5.52
N LYS A 34 -7.79 1.34 6.40
CA LYS A 34 -9.17 1.01 6.73
C LYS A 34 -9.87 2.24 7.34
N GLY A 35 -11.08 2.52 6.89
CA GLY A 35 -11.89 3.67 7.36
C GLY A 35 -11.47 5.01 6.75
N ARG A 36 -10.50 5.03 5.82
CA ARG A 36 -10.11 6.20 5.06
C ARG A 36 -10.48 6.05 3.59
N SER A 37 -10.76 7.17 2.91
CA SER A 37 -11.16 7.18 1.50
C SER A 37 -10.61 8.41 0.78
N THR A 38 -10.71 8.40 -0.54
CA THR A 38 -10.38 9.57 -1.38
C THR A 38 -11.25 10.78 -1.03
N ALA A 39 -12.51 10.56 -0.62
CA ALA A 39 -13.37 11.64 -0.16
C ALA A 39 -12.82 12.32 1.10
N HIS A 40 -12.31 11.54 2.07
CA HIS A 40 -11.66 12.11 3.25
C HIS A 40 -10.42 12.92 2.88
N ALA A 41 -9.60 12.44 1.93
CA ALA A 41 -8.44 13.18 1.44
C ALA A 41 -8.85 14.51 0.80
N LEU A 42 -9.91 14.50 -0.01
CA LEU A 42 -10.41 15.69 -0.67
C LEU A 42 -10.93 16.72 0.35
N VAL A 43 -11.73 16.28 1.32
CA VAL A 43 -12.25 17.15 2.38
C VAL A 43 -11.12 17.79 3.18
N ASP A 44 -10.12 17.01 3.62
CA ASP A 44 -8.95 17.51 4.35
C ASP A 44 -8.19 18.56 3.51
N THR A 45 -7.98 18.27 2.23
CA THR A 45 -7.29 19.18 1.31
C THR A 45 -8.06 20.47 1.10
N LEU A 46 -9.36 20.40 0.82
CA LEU A 46 -10.21 21.57 0.61
C LEU A 46 -10.30 22.42 1.87
N HIS A 47 -10.40 21.81 3.05
CA HIS A 47 -10.41 22.54 4.31
C HIS A 47 -9.17 23.41 4.47
N HIS A 48 -7.97 22.86 4.25
CA HIS A 48 -6.73 23.63 4.33
C HIS A 48 -6.62 24.73 3.28
N TRP A 49 -7.17 24.48 2.09
CA TRP A 49 -7.18 25.52 1.05
C TRP A 49 -8.10 26.67 1.43
N HIS A 50 -9.28 26.37 1.99
CA HIS A 50 -10.20 27.40 2.48
C HIS A 50 -9.59 28.23 3.62
N GLU A 51 -8.99 27.56 4.63
CA GLU A 51 -8.28 28.26 5.70
C GLU A 51 -7.22 29.23 5.14
N ALA A 52 -6.38 28.76 4.21
CA ALA A 52 -5.33 29.60 3.62
C ALA A 52 -5.89 30.78 2.82
N LEU A 53 -7.03 30.62 2.13
CA LEU A 53 -7.67 31.69 1.36
C LEU A 53 -8.38 32.69 2.28
N ASP A 54 -9.00 32.24 3.37
CA ASP A 54 -9.63 33.11 4.36
C ASP A 54 -8.59 33.99 5.06
N ASP A 55 -7.36 33.47 5.25
CA ASP A 55 -6.22 34.25 5.77
C ASP A 55 -5.54 35.13 4.69
N CYS A 56 -6.18 35.33 3.54
CA CYS A 56 -5.65 36.13 2.41
C CYS A 56 -4.34 35.58 1.81
N HIS A 57 -4.04 34.30 2.01
CA HIS A 57 -2.92 33.63 1.38
C HIS A 57 -3.28 33.04 0.00
N SER A 58 -2.26 32.77 -0.82
CA SER A 58 -2.45 32.05 -2.08
C SER A 58 -2.11 30.57 -1.89
N VAL A 59 -2.87 29.68 -2.53
CA VAL A 59 -2.64 28.23 -2.51
C VAL A 59 -1.96 27.81 -3.81
N ARG A 60 -0.83 27.09 -3.69
CA ARG A 60 -0.16 26.43 -4.82
C ARG A 60 -0.16 24.93 -4.57
N VAL A 61 -0.60 24.16 -5.53
CA VAL A 61 -0.76 22.70 -5.41
C VAL A 61 0.13 22.01 -6.43
N LEU A 62 0.87 21.00 -5.97
CA LEU A 62 1.62 20.09 -6.81
C LEU A 62 1.10 18.67 -6.60
N PHE A 63 0.56 18.07 -7.65
CA PHE A 63 0.18 16.66 -7.66
C PHE A 63 1.34 15.85 -8.22
N VAL A 64 1.80 14.86 -7.46
CA VAL A 64 2.86 13.93 -7.89
C VAL A 64 2.25 12.55 -8.02
N ASP A 65 2.36 11.96 -9.20
CA ASP A 65 1.97 10.58 -9.45
C ASP A 65 3.15 9.80 -10.01
N GLN A 66 3.33 8.56 -9.54
CA GLN A 66 4.44 7.70 -9.96
C GLN A 66 3.90 6.53 -10.77
N ALA A 67 4.23 6.50 -12.04
CA ALA A 67 3.89 5.38 -12.91
C ALA A 67 4.55 4.08 -12.38
N LYS A 68 3.77 2.99 -12.32
CA LYS A 68 4.25 1.66 -11.89
C LYS A 68 4.93 1.66 -10.52
N ALA A 69 4.43 2.45 -9.57
CA ALA A 69 5.02 2.59 -8.25
C ALA A 69 5.32 1.24 -7.56
N PHE A 70 4.42 0.26 -7.67
CA PHE A 70 4.62 -1.08 -7.09
C PHE A 70 5.70 -1.91 -7.79
N ASP A 71 5.92 -1.70 -9.08
CA ASP A 71 6.94 -2.44 -9.86
C ASP A 71 8.35 -1.94 -9.55
N HIS A 72 8.48 -0.71 -9.07
CA HIS A 72 9.76 -0.07 -8.73
C HIS A 72 10.15 -0.21 -7.26
N VAL A 73 9.37 -0.93 -6.47
CA VAL A 73 9.67 -1.12 -5.04
C VAL A 73 10.85 -2.08 -4.86
N ASP A 74 11.95 -1.58 -4.29
CA ASP A 74 13.06 -2.44 -3.87
C ASP A 74 12.69 -3.23 -2.59
N HIS A 75 12.66 -4.55 -2.71
CA HIS A 75 12.29 -5.45 -1.63
C HIS A 75 13.22 -5.33 -0.42
N ASN A 76 14.52 -5.05 -0.63
CA ASN A 76 15.48 -4.87 0.47
C ASN A 76 15.15 -3.62 1.27
N ILE A 77 14.79 -2.53 0.59
CA ILE A 77 14.36 -1.29 1.25
C ILE A 77 13.09 -1.54 2.07
N VAL A 78 12.12 -2.28 1.54
CA VAL A 78 10.90 -2.65 2.28
C VAL A 78 11.25 -3.40 3.57
N ILE A 79 12.12 -4.41 3.48
CA ILE A 79 12.53 -5.22 4.63
C ILE A 79 13.26 -4.37 5.68
N GLN A 80 14.18 -3.50 5.26
CA GLN A 80 14.86 -2.57 6.15
C GLN A 80 13.87 -1.62 6.84
N LYS A 81 12.90 -1.11 6.10
CA LYS A 81 11.86 -0.21 6.62
C LYS A 81 10.97 -0.92 7.65
N LEU A 82 10.54 -2.15 7.39
CA LEU A 82 9.77 -2.93 8.36
C LEU A 82 10.55 -3.13 9.67
N ARG A 83 11.84 -3.41 9.58
CA ARG A 83 12.71 -3.53 10.77
C ARG A 83 12.84 -2.20 11.52
N SER A 84 13.05 -1.09 10.81
CA SER A 84 13.16 0.24 11.42
C SER A 84 11.86 0.70 12.11
N LEU A 85 10.71 0.16 11.67
CA LEU A 85 9.40 0.39 12.27
C LEU A 85 9.09 -0.60 13.42
N ASN A 86 10.07 -1.39 13.85
CA ASN A 86 9.96 -2.38 14.93
C ASN A 86 8.86 -3.44 14.67
N VAL A 87 8.62 -3.79 13.40
CA VAL A 87 7.73 -4.89 13.07
C VAL A 87 8.35 -6.20 13.56
N PRO A 88 7.58 -7.09 14.23
CA PRO A 88 8.09 -8.35 14.74
C PRO A 88 8.82 -9.18 13.68
N ASP A 89 9.97 -9.77 14.06
CA ASP A 89 10.88 -10.45 13.12
C ASP A 89 10.21 -11.62 12.38
N PHE A 90 9.27 -12.32 13.00
CA PHE A 90 8.53 -13.39 12.32
C PHE A 90 7.69 -12.87 11.15
N ILE A 91 7.13 -11.65 11.26
CA ILE A 91 6.38 -11.00 10.17
C ILE A 91 7.36 -10.58 9.08
N VAL A 92 8.50 -9.98 9.46
CA VAL A 92 9.54 -9.58 8.50
C VAL A 92 10.05 -10.77 7.70
N ARG A 93 10.30 -11.91 8.34
CA ARG A 93 10.70 -13.16 7.67
C ARG A 93 9.63 -13.65 6.72
N TRP A 94 8.37 -13.61 7.13
CA TRP A 94 7.25 -14.00 6.27
C TRP A 94 7.17 -13.11 5.03
N VAL A 95 7.22 -11.77 5.19
CA VAL A 95 7.23 -10.80 4.08
C VAL A 95 8.41 -11.06 3.15
N THR A 96 9.61 -11.30 3.71
CA THR A 96 10.80 -11.63 2.94
C THR A 96 10.58 -12.87 2.07
N SER A 97 10.06 -13.94 2.66
CA SER A 97 9.74 -15.18 1.93
C SER A 97 8.66 -14.96 0.86
N PHE A 98 7.68 -14.11 1.16
CA PHE A 98 6.59 -13.79 0.24
C PHE A 98 7.05 -12.99 -0.98
N LEU A 99 7.98 -12.05 -0.79
CA LEU A 99 8.51 -11.20 -1.86
C LEU A 99 9.60 -11.91 -2.67
N CYS A 100 10.40 -12.77 -2.04
CA CYS A 100 11.47 -13.50 -2.71
C CYS A 100 10.93 -14.70 -3.50
N LYS A 101 11.44 -14.88 -4.71
CA LYS A 101 11.17 -16.05 -5.58
C LYS A 101 9.70 -16.22 -5.99
N ARG A 102 8.91 -15.17 -6.00
CA ARG A 102 7.52 -15.25 -6.46
C ARG A 102 7.49 -15.50 -7.97
N GLN A 103 6.93 -16.64 -8.38
CA GLN A 103 6.68 -16.95 -9.79
C GLN A 103 5.19 -16.74 -10.09
N GLN A 104 4.91 -15.98 -11.12
CA GLN A 104 3.56 -15.80 -11.63
C GLN A 104 3.38 -16.64 -12.88
N ARG A 105 2.36 -17.51 -12.90
CA ARG A 105 2.00 -18.29 -14.09
C ARG A 105 0.62 -17.88 -14.54
N VAL A 106 0.50 -17.53 -15.79
CA VAL A 106 -0.79 -17.34 -16.47
C VAL A 106 -1.14 -18.66 -17.13
N LYS A 107 -2.26 -19.27 -16.76
CA LYS A 107 -2.82 -20.42 -17.47
C LYS A 107 -3.75 -19.88 -18.53
N ILE A 108 -3.35 -19.96 -19.78
CA ILE A 108 -4.21 -19.72 -20.94
C ILE A 108 -4.89 -21.06 -21.19
N SER A 109 -6.21 -21.10 -21.19
CA SER A 109 -6.95 -22.29 -21.60
C SER A 109 -6.65 -22.54 -23.06
N ASP A 110 -6.15 -23.73 -23.38
CA ASP A 110 -5.99 -24.19 -24.75
C ASP A 110 -7.38 -24.21 -25.39
N ILE A 111 -7.64 -23.28 -26.27
CA ILE A 111 -8.76 -23.37 -27.16
C ILE A 111 -8.34 -24.41 -28.22
N PHE A 112 -8.76 -25.64 -28.07
CA PHE A 112 -8.69 -26.61 -29.12
C PHE A 112 -9.67 -26.12 -30.20
N GLN A 113 -9.18 -25.49 -31.25
CA GLN A 113 -9.87 -25.43 -32.50
C GLN A 113 -9.77 -26.85 -33.10
N THR A 114 -10.81 -27.64 -32.93
CA THR A 114 -11.08 -28.74 -33.81
C THR A 114 -11.58 -28.15 -35.12
N GLY A 115 -10.74 -28.27 -36.17
CA GLY A 115 -11.11 -28.02 -37.56
C GLY A 115 -12.01 -29.12 -38.07
#